data_e9913f2c87f0999252448ecb52d2222c
#
_entry.id   e9913f2c87f0999252448ecb52d2222c
#
_cell.length_a   1.000
_cell.length_b   1.000
_cell.length_c   1.000
_cell.angle_alpha   90.00
_cell.angle_beta   90.00
_cell.angle_gamma   90.00
#
_symmetry.space_group_name_H-M   'P 1'
#
loop_
_entity.id
_entity.type
_entity.pdbx_description
1 polymer ?
#
loop_
_entity_poly.entity_id
_entity_poly.type
_entity_poly.pdbx_seq_one_letter_code
_entity_poly.pdbx_strand_id
1 'polypeptide(L)'
;MKCTVILDKTREEEIVIYAHQKNEMIFEIERMAQEKPLQMTGFLNEEIVRLEPQDIYCFTVEGGRLYAIGENEKYLIKARLYNIEEILDKSFIKINQSSIANVKKIQKFDASISGTLKVIFKNGHTDYVSRRNVKNVKERLGL
;
A
#
# COMPACT_ATOMS: atom_id res chain seq x y z
N MET A 1 0.35 -19.21 -21.60
CA MET A 1 0.95 -19.91 -20.44
C MET A 1 -0.05 -20.93 -19.89
N LYS A 2 0.41 -22.12 -19.59
CA LYS A 2 -0.45 -23.18 -19.02
C LYS A 2 -0.23 -23.21 -17.50
N CYS A 3 -1.31 -23.25 -16.72
CA CYS A 3 -1.25 -23.39 -15.27
C CYS A 3 -1.87 -24.74 -14.87
N THR A 4 -1.16 -25.50 -14.02
CA THR A 4 -1.64 -26.76 -13.49
C THR A 4 -1.47 -26.75 -11.98
N VAL A 5 -2.55 -27.03 -11.25
CA VAL A 5 -2.54 -27.18 -9.79
C VAL A 5 -2.75 -28.65 -9.45
N ILE A 6 -1.84 -29.21 -8.66
CA ILE A 6 -1.93 -30.61 -8.20
C ILE A 6 -2.09 -30.57 -6.69
N LEU A 7 -3.16 -31.19 -6.18
CA LEU A 7 -3.42 -31.30 -4.76
C LEU A 7 -2.84 -32.64 -4.26
N ASP A 8 -1.80 -32.56 -3.45
CA ASP A 8 -1.12 -33.73 -2.90
C ASP A 8 -0.79 -33.49 -1.41
N LYS A 9 -1.50 -34.17 -0.52
CA LYS A 9 -1.37 -34.02 0.93
C LYS A 9 -0.07 -34.63 1.49
N THR A 10 0.70 -35.36 0.67
CA THR A 10 1.94 -36.02 1.08
C THR A 10 3.18 -35.16 0.86
N ARG A 11 3.04 -34.06 0.11
CA ARG A 11 4.16 -33.16 -0.22
C ARG A 11 4.04 -31.84 0.55
N GLU A 12 5.18 -31.19 0.74
CA GLU A 12 5.19 -29.79 1.18
C GLU A 12 4.62 -28.88 0.09
N GLU A 13 3.97 -27.82 0.51
CA GLU A 13 3.44 -26.83 -0.45
C GLU A 13 4.59 -26.08 -1.12
N GLU A 14 4.62 -26.14 -2.45
CA GLU A 14 5.63 -25.46 -3.27
C GLU A 14 5.03 -24.89 -4.56
N ILE A 15 5.64 -23.86 -5.08
CA ILE A 15 5.34 -23.34 -6.41
C ILE A 15 6.60 -23.51 -7.26
N VAL A 16 6.48 -24.25 -8.37
CA VAL A 16 7.56 -24.45 -9.33
C VAL A 16 7.14 -23.84 -10.66
N ILE A 17 7.99 -22.96 -11.19
CA ILE A 17 7.72 -22.29 -12.46
C ILE A 17 8.81 -22.65 -13.47
N TYR A 18 8.39 -23.22 -14.60
CA TYR A 18 9.27 -23.45 -15.75
C TYR A 18 9.09 -22.30 -16.74
N ALA A 19 10.11 -21.51 -16.95
CA ALA A 19 10.08 -20.34 -17.83
C ALA A 19 11.37 -20.18 -18.60
N HIS A 20 11.29 -19.54 -19.78
CA HIS A 20 12.46 -19.22 -20.57
C HIS A 20 13.25 -18.06 -20.00
N GLN A 21 12.55 -17.11 -19.37
CA GLN A 21 13.14 -15.95 -18.73
C GLN A 21 12.19 -15.40 -17.66
N LYS A 22 12.74 -14.66 -16.69
CA LYS A 22 11.90 -13.98 -15.69
C LYS A 22 11.15 -12.81 -16.34
N ASN A 23 9.90 -12.64 -15.94
CA ASN A 23 9.03 -11.53 -16.33
C ASN A 23 8.30 -11.00 -15.09
N GLU A 24 7.52 -9.92 -15.26
CA GLU A 24 6.81 -9.28 -14.14
C GLU A 24 5.89 -10.24 -13.39
N MET A 25 5.19 -11.14 -14.10
CA MET A 25 4.30 -12.10 -13.48
C MET A 25 5.07 -13.08 -12.58
N ILE A 26 6.23 -13.56 -13.02
CA ILE A 26 7.07 -14.45 -12.23
C ILE A 26 7.58 -13.75 -10.97
N PHE A 27 8.04 -12.50 -11.08
CA PHE A 27 8.44 -11.69 -9.93
C PHE A 27 7.30 -11.53 -8.92
N GLU A 28 6.08 -11.28 -9.38
CA GLU A 28 4.91 -11.18 -8.52
C GLU A 28 4.62 -12.49 -7.80
N ILE A 29 4.68 -13.62 -8.48
CA ILE A 29 4.45 -14.94 -7.89
C ILE A 29 5.54 -15.27 -6.86
N GLU A 30 6.81 -15.01 -7.17
CA GLU A 30 7.91 -15.19 -6.20
C GLU A 30 7.67 -14.36 -4.94
N ARG A 31 7.29 -13.11 -5.11
CA ARG A 31 6.98 -12.21 -4.01
C ARG A 31 5.83 -12.75 -3.15
N MET A 32 4.73 -13.14 -3.77
CA MET A 32 3.56 -13.69 -3.08
C MET A 32 3.89 -14.99 -2.32
N ALA A 33 4.71 -15.84 -2.90
CA ALA A 33 5.12 -17.11 -2.29
C ALA A 33 6.06 -16.93 -1.09
N GLN A 34 6.85 -15.87 -1.09
CA GLN A 34 7.83 -15.58 -0.03
C GLN A 34 7.30 -14.63 1.04
N GLU A 35 6.20 -13.96 0.78
CA GLU A 35 5.62 -13.01 1.73
C GLU A 35 5.13 -13.72 2.99
N LYS A 36 5.86 -13.49 4.07
CA LYS A 36 5.26 -13.50 5.40
C LYS A 36 4.29 -12.32 5.43
N PRO A 37 3.08 -12.47 6.00
CA PRO A 37 2.19 -11.34 6.14
C PRO A 37 2.95 -10.20 6.79
N LEU A 38 2.93 -9.03 6.14
CA LEU A 38 3.62 -7.85 6.63
C LEU A 38 3.05 -7.47 7.99
N GLN A 39 3.87 -7.61 9.01
CA GLN A 39 3.50 -7.19 10.36
C GLN A 39 4.04 -5.78 10.60
N MET A 40 3.14 -4.89 10.98
CA MET A 40 3.44 -3.51 11.28
C MET A 40 2.95 -3.19 12.68
N THR A 41 3.73 -2.39 13.40
CA THR A 41 3.38 -1.96 14.75
C THR A 41 3.15 -0.46 14.77
N GLY A 42 2.04 -0.05 15.35
CA GLY A 42 1.71 1.34 15.61
C GLY A 42 1.62 1.63 17.10
N PHE A 43 1.72 2.90 17.44
CA PHE A 43 1.62 3.37 18.82
C PHE A 43 0.44 4.32 18.93
N LEU A 44 -0.46 4.02 19.86
CA LEU A 44 -1.62 4.85 20.18
C LEU A 44 -1.62 5.09 21.69
N ASN A 45 -1.38 6.34 22.10
CA ASN A 45 -1.17 6.68 23.49
C ASN A 45 -0.01 5.85 24.07
N GLU A 46 -0.25 5.07 25.12
CA GLU A 46 0.73 4.17 25.74
C GLU A 46 0.62 2.73 25.25
N GLU A 47 -0.24 2.48 24.26
CA GLU A 47 -0.47 1.14 23.73
C GLU A 47 0.34 0.88 22.46
N ILE A 48 0.81 -0.36 22.35
CA ILE A 48 1.45 -0.88 21.14
C ILE A 48 0.41 -1.73 20.42
N VAL A 49 0.08 -1.36 19.20
CA VAL A 49 -0.98 -1.99 18.41
C VAL A 49 -0.39 -2.65 17.18
N ARG A 50 -0.76 -3.91 16.95
CA ARG A 50 -0.43 -4.60 15.70
C ARG A 50 -1.34 -4.09 14.59
N LEU A 51 -0.74 -3.60 13.51
CA LEU A 51 -1.47 -3.05 12.37
C LEU A 51 -1.41 -3.98 11.17
N GLU A 52 -2.52 -4.13 10.50
CA GLU A 52 -2.65 -4.76 9.19
C GLU A 52 -2.60 -3.67 8.12
N PRO A 53 -1.61 -3.65 7.21
CA PRO A 53 -1.51 -2.59 6.21
C PRO A 53 -2.77 -2.41 5.38
N GLN A 54 -3.50 -3.49 5.08
CA GLN A 54 -4.75 -3.44 4.33
C GLN A 54 -5.85 -2.63 5.00
N ASP A 55 -5.78 -2.44 6.32
CA ASP A 55 -6.75 -1.65 7.09
C ASP A 55 -6.32 -0.17 7.20
N ILE A 56 -5.13 0.17 6.73
CA ILE A 56 -4.62 1.55 6.77
C ILE A 56 -5.08 2.29 5.52
N TYR A 57 -5.59 3.49 5.73
CA TYR A 57 -6.07 4.39 4.69
C TYR A 57 -4.94 5.19 4.06
N CYS A 58 -4.05 5.69 4.88
CA CYS A 58 -2.95 6.54 4.45
C CYS A 58 -1.80 6.49 5.45
N PHE A 59 -0.57 6.50 4.95
CA PHE A 59 0.60 6.80 5.77
C PHE A 59 1.01 8.23 5.48
N THR A 60 1.13 9.06 6.50
CA THR A 60 1.43 10.47 6.33
C THR A 60 2.42 11.00 7.38
N VAL A 61 3.30 11.90 6.94
CA VAL A 61 4.23 12.59 7.82
C VAL A 61 3.63 13.93 8.25
N GLU A 62 3.52 14.12 9.55
CA GLU A 62 3.08 15.37 10.17
C GLU A 62 4.03 15.74 11.30
N GLY A 63 4.53 16.97 11.32
CA GLY A 63 5.44 17.43 12.35
C GLY A 63 6.71 16.58 12.52
N GLY A 64 7.23 16.03 11.41
CA GLY A 64 8.41 15.18 11.39
C GLY A 64 8.17 13.74 11.87
N ARG A 65 6.92 13.36 12.11
CA ARG A 65 6.53 12.01 12.57
C ARG A 65 5.65 11.32 11.55
N LEU A 66 5.84 10.01 11.40
CA LEU A 66 5.04 9.20 10.52
C LEU A 66 3.83 8.63 11.25
N TYR A 67 2.67 8.76 10.63
CA TYR A 67 1.41 8.21 11.15
C TYR A 67 0.75 7.30 10.13
N ALA A 68 0.14 6.22 10.63
CA ALA A 68 -0.79 5.39 9.89
C ALA A 68 -2.21 5.79 10.24
N ILE A 69 -2.97 6.21 9.25
CA ILE A 69 -4.37 6.63 9.43
C ILE A 69 -5.26 5.40 9.26
N GLY A 70 -5.87 4.96 10.35
CA GLY A 70 -6.86 3.89 10.35
C GLY A 70 -8.28 4.41 10.19
N GLU A 71 -9.28 3.55 10.41
CA GLU A 71 -10.68 3.94 10.27
C GLU A 71 -11.07 5.04 11.25
N ASN A 72 -10.70 4.90 12.52
CA ASN A 72 -11.06 5.83 13.59
C ASN A 72 -9.85 6.40 14.34
N GLU A 73 -8.67 5.84 14.12
CA GLU A 73 -7.49 6.13 14.90
C GLU A 73 -6.30 6.52 14.03
N LYS A 74 -5.38 7.22 14.63
CA LYS A 74 -4.12 7.66 14.03
C LYS A 74 -2.97 7.08 14.85
N TYR A 75 -2.21 6.17 14.26
CA TYR A 75 -1.14 5.44 14.94
C TYR A 75 0.22 6.03 14.57
N LEU A 76 1.07 6.24 15.59
CA LEU A 76 2.45 6.62 15.36
C LEU A 76 3.25 5.42 14.86
N ILE A 77 4.00 5.60 13.79
CA ILE A 77 4.90 4.58 13.24
C ILE A 77 6.34 5.03 13.47
N LYS A 78 7.13 4.20 14.13
CA LYS A 78 8.56 4.48 14.37
C LYS A 78 9.41 3.99 13.20
N ALA A 79 9.19 4.60 12.04
CA ALA A 79 9.94 4.36 10.81
C ALA A 79 9.85 5.60 9.93
N ARG A 80 10.60 5.62 8.86
CA ARG A 80 10.52 6.69 7.86
C ARG A 80 9.61 6.28 6.71
N LEU A 81 8.98 7.26 6.07
CA LEU A 81 8.05 7.03 4.98
C LEU A 81 8.65 6.17 3.86
N TYR A 82 9.90 6.42 3.47
CA TYR A 82 10.54 5.65 2.40
C TYR A 82 10.75 4.18 2.77
N ASN A 83 10.96 3.86 4.06
CA ASN A 83 11.06 2.46 4.51
C ASN A 83 9.71 1.75 4.39
N ILE A 84 8.63 2.46 4.71
CA ILE A 84 7.26 1.93 4.56
C ILE A 84 6.92 1.74 3.07
N GLU A 85 7.27 2.69 2.22
CA GLU A 85 7.04 2.60 0.77
C GLU A 85 7.66 1.34 0.15
N GLU A 86 8.87 0.98 0.58
CA GLU A 86 9.60 -0.20 0.07
C GLU A 86 8.91 -1.53 0.39
N ILE A 87 8.17 -1.60 1.50
CA ILE A 87 7.57 -2.85 1.97
C ILE A 87 6.07 -2.97 1.64
N LEU A 88 5.41 -1.90 1.21
CA LEU A 88 4.00 -1.92 0.85
C LEU A 88 3.79 -2.52 -0.55
N ASP A 89 2.62 -3.16 -0.73
CA ASP A 89 2.24 -3.73 -2.01
C ASP A 89 1.68 -2.68 -2.98
N LYS A 90 1.19 -3.14 -4.13
CA LYS A 90 0.63 -2.28 -5.20
C LYS A 90 -0.68 -1.58 -4.83
N SER A 91 -1.30 -1.93 -3.72
CA SER A 91 -2.49 -1.22 -3.22
C SER A 91 -2.16 0.18 -2.71
N PHE A 92 -0.89 0.46 -2.52
CA PHE A 92 -0.42 1.75 -2.01
C PHE A 92 0.30 2.55 -3.09
N ILE A 93 0.02 3.83 -3.11
CA ILE A 93 0.63 4.78 -4.06
C ILE A 93 1.06 6.05 -3.35
N LYS A 94 2.28 6.50 -3.64
CA LYS A 94 2.75 7.79 -3.15
C LYS A 94 2.00 8.91 -3.85
N ILE A 95 1.33 9.75 -3.07
CA ILE A 95 0.53 10.86 -3.59
C ILE A 95 1.22 12.22 -3.47
N ASN A 96 2.14 12.36 -2.51
CA ASN A 96 3.01 13.53 -2.36
C ASN A 96 4.24 13.16 -1.55
N GLN A 97 5.12 14.10 -1.26
CA GLN A 97 6.37 13.83 -0.53
C GLN A 97 6.15 13.27 0.88
N SER A 98 4.99 13.53 1.46
CA SER A 98 4.69 13.20 2.85
C SER A 98 3.67 12.08 3.02
N SER A 99 3.08 11.58 1.95
CA SER A 99 1.95 10.65 2.06
C SER A 99 1.93 9.54 1.02
N ILE A 100 1.56 8.35 1.50
CA ILE A 100 1.29 7.16 0.70
C ILE A 100 -0.15 6.74 0.96
N ALA A 101 -0.96 6.65 -0.09
CA ALA A 101 -2.39 6.35 0.01
C ALA A 101 -2.69 4.88 -0.31
N ASN A 102 -3.60 4.29 0.43
CA ASN A 102 -4.19 3.00 0.09
C ASN A 102 -5.30 3.23 -0.94
N VAL A 103 -5.06 2.81 -2.16
CA VAL A 103 -5.99 3.00 -3.29
C VAL A 103 -7.37 2.39 -3.00
N LYS A 104 -7.42 1.25 -2.33
CA LYS A 104 -8.67 0.56 -1.96
C LYS A 104 -9.52 1.33 -0.94
N LYS A 105 -8.91 2.27 -0.23
CA LYS A 105 -9.57 3.07 0.79
C LYS A 105 -9.92 4.49 0.32
N ILE A 106 -9.61 4.83 -0.91
CA ILE A 106 -9.98 6.11 -1.49
C ILE A 106 -11.46 6.08 -1.89
N GLN A 107 -12.21 7.08 -1.44
CA GLN A 107 -13.61 7.24 -1.83
C GLN A 107 -13.74 7.98 -3.15
N LYS A 108 -13.07 9.13 -3.26
CA LYS A 108 -13.13 9.99 -4.46
C LYS A 108 -11.96 10.96 -4.54
N PHE A 109 -11.80 11.53 -5.73
CA PHE A 109 -10.89 12.64 -5.96
C PHE A 109 -11.71 13.90 -6.25
N ASP A 110 -11.25 15.02 -5.74
CA ASP A 110 -11.84 16.34 -6.05
C ASP A 110 -10.81 17.15 -6.85
N ALA A 111 -11.16 17.46 -8.09
CA ALA A 111 -10.36 18.21 -9.04
C ALA A 111 -10.90 19.65 -9.25
N SER A 112 -11.73 20.15 -8.34
CA SER A 112 -12.36 21.48 -8.45
C SER A 112 -11.37 22.63 -8.40
N ILE A 113 -10.19 22.43 -7.78
CA ILE A 113 -9.11 23.43 -7.74
C ILE A 113 -8.14 23.15 -8.88
N SER A 114 -7.91 24.11 -9.73
CA SER A 114 -7.02 23.99 -10.89
C SER A 114 -5.59 23.56 -10.47
N GLY A 115 -5.09 22.50 -11.09
CA GLY A 115 -3.76 21.97 -10.86
C GLY A 115 -3.59 21.20 -9.55
N THR A 116 -4.64 21.04 -8.75
CA THR A 116 -4.63 20.29 -7.50
C THR A 116 -5.65 19.18 -7.53
N LEU A 117 -5.24 18.00 -7.10
CA LEU A 117 -6.12 16.84 -6.96
C LEU A 117 -6.23 16.48 -5.48
N LYS A 118 -7.40 16.68 -4.90
CA LYS A 118 -7.67 16.33 -3.50
C LYS A 118 -8.13 14.89 -3.40
N VAL A 119 -7.58 14.15 -2.47
CA VAL A 119 -7.96 12.76 -2.18
C VAL A 119 -8.88 12.76 -0.97
N ILE A 120 -10.03 12.12 -1.09
CA ILE A 120 -10.97 11.93 0.01
C ILE A 120 -11.09 10.44 0.27
N PHE A 121 -10.72 10.02 1.47
CA PHE A 121 -10.78 8.62 1.88
C PHE A 121 -12.14 8.27 2.47
N LYS A 122 -12.45 6.98 2.48
CA LYS A 122 -13.73 6.46 2.99
C LYS A 122 -14.01 6.78 4.46
N ASN A 123 -12.95 7.02 5.25
CA ASN A 123 -13.05 7.43 6.65
C ASN A 123 -13.18 8.96 6.85
N GLY A 124 -13.22 9.73 5.78
CA GLY A 124 -13.27 11.19 5.83
C GLY A 124 -11.92 11.90 5.86
N HIS A 125 -10.82 11.16 6.02
CA HIS A 125 -9.47 11.73 5.91
C HIS A 125 -9.26 12.31 4.51
N THR A 126 -8.53 13.41 4.43
CA THR A 126 -8.23 14.09 3.16
C THR A 126 -6.75 14.37 3.03
N ASP A 127 -6.26 14.33 1.81
CA ASP A 127 -4.90 14.69 1.45
C ASP A 127 -4.87 15.16 0.01
N TYR A 128 -3.71 15.53 -0.51
CA TYR A 128 -3.55 16.06 -1.86
C TYR A 128 -2.56 15.24 -2.66
N VAL A 129 -2.84 15.09 -3.95
CA VAL A 129 -1.86 14.60 -4.92
C VAL A 129 -1.03 15.78 -5.38
N SER A 130 0.29 15.73 -5.19
CA SER A 130 1.19 16.75 -5.70
C SER A 130 1.17 16.77 -7.24
N ARG A 131 1.43 17.91 -7.83
CA ARG A 131 1.48 18.07 -9.32
C ARG A 131 2.38 17.05 -9.97
N ARG A 132 3.52 16.75 -9.34
CA ARG A 132 4.46 15.73 -9.81
C ARG A 132 3.85 14.32 -9.87
N ASN A 133 2.95 14.00 -8.95
CA ASN A 133 2.38 12.66 -8.82
C ASN A 133 1.03 12.49 -9.54
N VAL A 134 0.39 13.56 -10.02
CA VAL A 134 -0.94 13.49 -10.66
C VAL A 134 -0.94 12.51 -11.84
N LYS A 135 0.05 12.60 -12.71
CA LYS A 135 0.14 11.71 -13.89
C LYS A 135 0.23 10.24 -13.48
N ASN A 136 1.12 9.93 -12.54
CA ASN A 136 1.30 8.56 -12.04
C ASN A 136 0.04 8.03 -11.35
N VAL A 137 -0.61 8.84 -10.55
CA VAL A 137 -1.87 8.47 -9.88
C VAL A 137 -2.96 8.17 -10.90
N LYS A 138 -3.12 9.03 -11.90
CA LYS A 138 -4.11 8.82 -12.96
C LYS A 138 -3.83 7.54 -13.76
N GLU A 139 -2.59 7.29 -14.14
CA GLU A 139 -2.22 6.08 -14.86
C GLU A 139 -2.49 4.82 -14.03
N ARG A 140 -2.10 4.83 -12.75
CA ARG A 140 -2.32 3.70 -11.82
C ARG A 140 -3.79 3.37 -11.63
N LEU A 141 -4.66 4.36 -11.63
CA LEU A 141 -6.09 4.22 -11.38
C LEU A 141 -6.93 4.13 -12.65
N GLY A 142 -6.31 4.19 -13.82
CA GLY A 142 -7.02 4.16 -15.10
C GLY A 142 -7.87 5.40 -15.38
N LEU A 143 -7.47 6.53 -14.85
CA LEU A 143 -8.19 7.79 -15.00
C LEU A 143 -7.75 8.60 -16.23
#